data_862e9d51054a97d6443f822164d5bbff
#
_entry.id   862e9d51054a97d6443f822164d5bbff
#
_cell.length_a   1.000
_cell.length_b   1.000
_cell.length_c   1.000
_cell.angle_alpha   90.00
_cell.angle_beta   90.00
_cell.angle_gamma   90.00
#
_symmetry.space_group_name_H-M   'P 1'
#
loop_
_entity.id
_entity.type
_entity.pdbx_description
1 polymer ?
#
loop_
_entity_poly.entity_id
_entity_poly.type
_entity_poly.pdbx_seq_one_letter_code
_entity_poly.pdbx_strand_id
1 'polypeptide(L)'
;DAVLDALDSPVVIGPSNPVTSIGPMLALDRIRDALAATEVVVVSPFVEDRVFSGPAPKLMRAEGYEPSTAGVAAAYPFADAFVLDGSDGTELDRPVVRTDTEMRDTDDSARVARAVAEALEVVA
;
A
#
# COMPACT_ATOMS: atom_id res chain seq x y z
N ASP A 1 -18.86 -15.31 -1.39
CA ASP A 1 -18.78 -14.37 -0.28
C ASP A 1 -18.52 -12.97 -0.81
N ALA A 2 -19.18 -11.99 -0.24
CA ALA A 2 -19.17 -10.61 -0.75
C ALA A 2 -17.78 -9.98 -0.78
N VAL A 3 -16.92 -10.30 0.18
CA VAL A 3 -15.54 -9.79 0.23
C VAL A 3 -14.72 -10.37 -0.93
N LEU A 4 -14.77 -11.68 -1.12
CA LEU A 4 -14.03 -12.35 -2.21
C LEU A 4 -14.55 -11.89 -3.58
N ASP A 5 -15.85 -11.68 -3.74
CA ASP A 5 -16.43 -11.21 -4.98
C ASP A 5 -15.93 -9.79 -5.29
N ALA A 6 -15.79 -8.92 -4.30
CA ALA A 6 -15.26 -7.58 -4.48
C ALA A 6 -13.80 -7.58 -4.93
N LEU A 7 -13.02 -8.61 -4.55
CA LEU A 7 -11.61 -8.73 -4.92
C LEU A 7 -11.39 -9.20 -6.38
N ASP A 8 -12.44 -9.44 -7.14
CA ASP A 8 -12.34 -9.69 -8.59
C ASP A 8 -12.04 -8.41 -9.38
N SER A 9 -12.22 -7.26 -8.78
CA SER A 9 -11.90 -5.95 -9.38
C SER A 9 -10.56 -5.44 -8.86
N PRO A 10 -9.94 -4.45 -9.51
CA PRO A 10 -8.73 -3.82 -9.00
C PRO A 10 -8.89 -3.36 -7.55
N VAL A 11 -7.85 -3.56 -6.75
CA VAL A 11 -7.85 -3.30 -5.31
C VAL A 11 -6.85 -2.21 -4.97
N VAL A 12 -7.24 -1.30 -4.09
CA VAL A 12 -6.35 -0.30 -3.51
C VAL A 12 -6.18 -0.61 -2.03
N ILE A 13 -4.94 -0.77 -1.60
CA ILE A 13 -4.61 -0.84 -0.18
C ILE A 13 -4.22 0.56 0.26
N GLY A 14 -5.03 1.16 1.13
CA GLY A 14 -4.79 2.50 1.64
C GLY A 14 -3.58 2.55 2.57
N PRO A 15 -3.16 3.76 3.00
CA PRO A 15 -1.97 3.94 3.83
C PRO A 15 -2.25 3.56 5.28
N SER A 16 -2.49 2.28 5.51
CA SER A 16 -2.78 1.69 6.82
C SER A 16 -1.59 0.90 7.34
N ASN A 17 -1.61 0.61 8.64
CA ASN A 17 -0.56 -0.16 9.29
C ASN A 17 -0.51 -1.58 8.73
N PRO A 18 0.63 -2.03 8.14
CA PRO A 18 0.73 -3.37 7.57
C PRO A 18 0.53 -4.49 8.57
N VAL A 19 0.84 -4.26 9.85
CA VAL A 19 0.77 -5.29 10.89
C VAL A 19 -0.63 -5.38 11.50
N THR A 20 -1.21 -4.25 11.92
CA THR A 20 -2.45 -4.27 12.69
C THR A 20 -3.71 -4.10 11.84
N SER A 21 -3.60 -3.45 10.69
CA SER A 21 -4.76 -3.19 9.83
C SER A 21 -4.86 -4.16 8.67
N ILE A 22 -3.81 -4.33 7.90
CA ILE A 22 -3.83 -5.16 6.69
C ILE A 22 -3.41 -6.60 6.98
N GLY A 23 -2.40 -6.79 7.83
CA GLY A 23 -1.87 -8.11 8.16
C GLY A 23 -2.91 -9.14 8.54
N PRO A 24 -3.88 -8.82 9.44
CA PRO A 24 -4.93 -9.78 9.80
C PRO A 24 -5.76 -10.28 8.61
N MET A 25 -6.00 -9.44 7.61
CA MET A 25 -6.69 -9.85 6.39
C MET A 25 -5.82 -10.80 5.55
N LEU A 26 -4.53 -10.52 5.46
CA LEU A 26 -3.59 -11.35 4.70
C LEU A 26 -3.31 -12.71 5.35
N ALA A 27 -3.64 -12.87 6.63
CA ALA A 27 -3.55 -14.16 7.31
C ALA A 27 -4.58 -15.16 6.77
N LEU A 28 -5.60 -14.70 6.06
CA LEU A 28 -6.58 -15.55 5.41
C LEU A 28 -6.10 -15.90 4.00
N ASP A 29 -5.78 -17.17 3.76
CA ASP A 29 -5.21 -17.64 2.50
C ASP A 29 -6.08 -17.26 1.29
N ARG A 30 -7.41 -17.36 1.42
CA ARG A 30 -8.33 -17.06 0.32
C ARG A 30 -8.28 -15.59 -0.10
N ILE A 31 -8.07 -14.67 0.86
CA ILE A 31 -7.90 -13.24 0.56
C ILE A 31 -6.56 -13.02 -0.13
N ARG A 32 -5.50 -13.61 0.40
CA ARG A 32 -4.17 -13.50 -0.21
C ARG A 32 -4.15 -14.03 -1.64
N ASP A 33 -4.77 -15.18 -1.88
CA ASP A 33 -4.86 -15.78 -3.21
C ASP A 33 -5.65 -14.88 -4.17
N ALA A 34 -6.75 -14.29 -3.71
CA ALA A 34 -7.56 -13.37 -4.51
C ALA A 34 -6.77 -12.11 -4.88
N LEU A 35 -5.99 -11.56 -3.93
CA LEU A 35 -5.14 -10.39 -4.19
C LEU A 35 -4.04 -10.71 -5.20
N ALA A 36 -3.47 -11.91 -5.15
CA ALA A 36 -2.46 -12.33 -6.11
C ALA A 36 -3.02 -12.45 -7.53
N ALA A 37 -4.33 -12.63 -7.67
CA ALA A 37 -5.00 -12.83 -8.96
C ALA A 37 -5.62 -11.55 -9.53
N THR A 38 -5.54 -10.41 -8.86
CA THR A 38 -6.09 -9.15 -9.34
C THR A 38 -5.02 -8.05 -9.36
N GLU A 39 -5.35 -6.89 -9.93
CA GLU A 39 -4.46 -5.73 -9.91
C GLU A 39 -4.53 -5.06 -8.54
N VAL A 40 -3.39 -4.86 -7.89
CA VAL A 40 -3.31 -4.26 -6.55
C VAL A 40 -2.35 -3.08 -6.58
N VAL A 41 -2.84 -1.92 -6.13
CA VAL A 41 -2.04 -0.72 -5.90
C VAL A 41 -2.01 -0.43 -4.42
N VAL A 42 -0.84 -0.17 -3.88
CA VAL A 42 -0.64 0.16 -2.47
C VAL A 42 -0.24 1.62 -2.33
N VAL A 43 -0.95 2.37 -1.48
CA VAL A 43 -0.49 3.69 -1.03
C VAL A 43 0.32 3.47 0.24
N SER A 44 1.60 3.81 0.21
CA SER A 44 2.49 3.57 1.35
C SER A 44 2.17 4.51 2.51
N PRO A 45 2.13 3.99 3.76
CA PRO A 45 2.01 4.83 4.95
C PRO A 45 3.37 5.44 5.38
N PHE A 46 4.47 5.04 4.74
CA PHE A 46 5.81 5.54 5.05
C PHE A 46 6.25 6.60 4.05
N VAL A 47 7.08 7.51 4.52
CA VAL A 47 7.94 8.36 3.71
C VAL A 47 9.37 7.95 4.07
N GLU A 48 9.99 7.15 3.23
CA GLU A 48 11.27 6.47 3.50
C GLU A 48 11.18 5.60 4.76
N ASP A 49 11.73 6.04 5.89
CA ASP A 49 11.72 5.31 7.16
C ASP A 49 10.82 5.95 8.22
N ARG A 50 9.94 6.89 7.81
CA ARG A 50 9.08 7.65 8.72
C ARG A 50 7.61 7.48 8.33
N VAL A 51 6.74 7.67 9.31
CA VAL A 51 5.28 7.75 9.12
C VAL A 51 4.80 9.13 9.58
N PHE A 52 3.65 9.57 9.06
CA PHE A 52 3.04 10.83 9.52
C PHE A 52 2.55 10.70 10.96
N SER A 53 2.07 9.52 11.35
CA SER A 53 1.62 9.24 12.71
C SER A 53 1.48 7.73 12.92
N GLY A 54 1.44 7.33 14.21
CA GLY A 54 1.12 5.96 14.58
C GLY A 54 2.32 5.08 14.85
N PRO A 55 2.08 3.84 15.30
CA PRO A 55 3.10 2.94 15.80
C PRO A 55 3.64 1.95 14.74
N ALA A 56 3.36 2.16 13.45
CA ALA A 56 3.75 1.21 12.41
C ALA A 56 5.24 0.83 12.42
N PRO A 57 6.18 1.77 12.59
CA PRO A 57 7.61 1.39 12.62
C PRO A 57 7.93 0.37 13.70
N LYS A 58 7.41 0.56 14.91
CA LYS A 58 7.66 -0.35 16.03
C LYS A 58 7.05 -1.73 15.79
N LEU A 59 5.82 -1.75 15.28
CA LEU A 59 5.11 -3.01 15.02
C LEU A 59 5.73 -3.79 13.86
N MET A 60 6.19 -3.11 12.83
CA MET A 60 6.88 -3.77 11.72
C MET A 60 8.18 -4.42 12.17
N ARG A 61 8.97 -3.75 13.03
CA ARG A 61 10.18 -4.36 13.61
C ARG A 61 9.83 -5.62 14.40
N ALA A 62 8.76 -5.59 15.19
CA ALA A 62 8.32 -6.74 15.97
C ALA A 62 7.97 -7.94 15.08
N GLU A 63 7.47 -7.72 13.88
CA GLU A 63 7.13 -8.77 12.92
C GLU A 63 8.29 -9.13 11.98
N GLY A 64 9.45 -8.53 12.15
CA GLY A 64 10.63 -8.84 11.34
C GLY A 64 10.72 -8.07 10.03
N TYR A 65 9.90 -7.05 9.82
CA TYR A 65 9.99 -6.20 8.65
C TYR A 65 10.84 -4.95 8.93
N GLU A 66 11.55 -4.49 7.90
CA GLU A 66 12.20 -3.19 7.96
C GLU A 66 11.11 -2.10 8.11
N PRO A 67 11.24 -1.16 9.05
CA PRO A 67 10.26 -0.09 9.23
C PRO A 67 10.48 1.03 8.21
N SER A 68 10.07 0.79 6.97
CA SER A 68 10.33 1.69 5.84
C SER A 68 9.39 1.37 4.67
N THR A 69 9.42 2.21 3.66
CA THR A 69 8.74 1.94 2.37
C THR A 69 9.18 0.60 1.79
N ALA A 70 10.47 0.28 1.84
CA ALA A 70 10.96 -1.01 1.36
C ALA A 70 10.36 -2.17 2.14
N GLY A 71 10.20 -2.02 3.46
CA GLY A 71 9.56 -3.03 4.30
C GLY A 71 8.08 -3.22 3.98
N VAL A 72 7.37 -2.13 3.66
CA VAL A 72 5.98 -2.21 3.21
C VAL A 72 5.88 -3.00 1.91
N ALA A 73 6.78 -2.73 0.96
CA ALA A 73 6.81 -3.46 -0.31
C ALA A 73 7.08 -4.96 -0.09
N ALA A 74 7.96 -5.29 0.84
CA ALA A 74 8.26 -6.69 1.19
C ALA A 74 7.05 -7.38 1.84
N ALA A 75 6.23 -6.65 2.59
CA ALA A 75 5.02 -7.19 3.21
C ALA A 75 3.90 -7.46 2.19
N TYR A 76 3.96 -6.83 1.02
CA TYR A 76 2.94 -6.94 -0.04
C TYR A 76 3.56 -7.43 -1.35
N PRO A 77 4.05 -8.68 -1.40
CA PRO A 77 4.69 -9.21 -2.62
C PRO A 77 3.74 -9.31 -3.80
N PHE A 78 2.43 -9.38 -3.56
CA PHE A 78 1.38 -9.47 -4.57
C PHE A 78 1.04 -8.10 -5.19
N ALA A 79 1.49 -6.99 -4.62
CA ALA A 79 1.15 -5.66 -5.13
C ALA A 79 1.83 -5.40 -6.47
N ASP A 80 1.09 -4.80 -7.40
CA ASP A 80 1.57 -4.54 -8.75
C ASP A 80 2.21 -3.16 -8.90
N ALA A 81 1.78 -2.19 -8.09
CA ALA A 81 2.32 -0.83 -8.12
C ALA A 81 2.17 -0.16 -6.76
N PHE A 82 2.94 0.90 -6.57
CA PHE A 82 2.92 1.67 -5.31
C PHE A 82 2.74 3.16 -5.60
N VAL A 83 2.01 3.82 -4.71
CA VAL A 83 1.98 5.28 -4.63
C VAL A 83 2.82 5.68 -3.42
N LEU A 84 3.87 6.44 -3.67
CA LEU A 84 4.80 6.93 -2.64
C LEU A 84 4.73 8.44 -2.53
N ASP A 85 5.14 8.97 -1.37
CA ASP A 85 5.26 10.41 -1.21
C ASP A 85 6.32 10.97 -2.17
N GLY A 86 6.11 12.19 -2.64
CA GLY A 86 7.03 12.83 -3.57
C GLY A 86 8.43 13.04 -3.01
N SER A 87 8.56 13.10 -1.67
CA SER A 87 9.85 13.20 -1.00
C SER A 87 10.50 11.85 -0.69
N ASP A 88 9.81 10.75 -1.01
CA ASP A 88 10.33 9.39 -0.79
C ASP A 88 11.08 8.93 -2.04
N GLY A 89 12.41 8.83 -1.91
CA GLY A 89 13.29 8.43 -3.00
C GLY A 89 13.50 6.91 -3.12
N THR A 90 12.76 6.10 -2.34
CA THR A 90 12.92 4.65 -2.38
C THR A 90 12.64 4.11 -3.78
N GLU A 91 13.54 3.26 -4.26
CA GLU A 91 13.37 2.55 -5.52
C GLU A 91 12.84 1.14 -5.25
N LEU A 92 11.83 0.74 -6.01
CA LEU A 92 11.21 -0.57 -5.90
C LEU A 92 11.32 -1.31 -7.24
N ASP A 93 11.16 -2.62 -7.19
CA ASP A 93 11.15 -3.47 -8.38
C ASP A 93 9.82 -3.46 -9.14
N ARG A 94 8.90 -2.58 -8.76
CA ARG A 94 7.57 -2.45 -9.34
C ARG A 94 7.28 -0.98 -9.64
N PRO A 95 6.33 -0.69 -10.54
CA PRO A 95 5.98 0.70 -10.87
C PRO A 95 5.64 1.55 -9.66
N VAL A 96 6.10 2.79 -9.65
CA VAL A 96 5.89 3.76 -8.58
C VAL A 96 5.35 5.05 -9.19
N VAL A 97 4.28 5.57 -8.60
CA VAL A 97 3.77 6.92 -8.85
C VAL A 97 3.99 7.74 -7.59
N ARG A 98 4.54 8.94 -7.73
CA ARG A 98 4.82 9.80 -6.58
C ARG A 98 3.92 11.01 -6.57
N THR A 99 3.42 11.34 -5.36
CA THR A 99 2.63 12.53 -5.10
C THR A 99 2.76 12.87 -3.62
N ASP A 100 2.29 14.04 -3.20
CA ASP A 100 2.19 14.34 -1.76
C ASP A 100 1.12 13.42 -1.15
N THR A 101 1.53 12.49 -0.30
CA THR A 101 0.64 11.47 0.28
C THR A 101 0.05 11.87 1.63
N GLU A 102 0.46 12.99 2.21
CA GLU A 102 -0.15 13.47 3.45
C GLU A 102 -1.57 13.98 3.17
N MET A 103 -2.55 13.36 3.78
CA MET A 103 -3.96 13.67 3.57
C MET A 103 -4.51 14.45 4.76
N ARG A 104 -4.66 15.76 4.59
CA ARG A 104 -5.13 16.69 5.61
C ARG A 104 -6.58 17.14 5.36
N ASP A 105 -7.03 17.08 4.11
CA ASP A 105 -8.35 17.53 3.70
C ASP A 105 -8.83 16.76 2.44
N THR A 106 -9.99 17.14 1.93
CA THR A 106 -10.60 16.48 0.77
C THR A 106 -9.78 16.67 -0.51
N ASP A 107 -9.13 17.83 -0.68
CA ASP A 107 -8.30 18.09 -1.86
C ASP A 107 -7.08 17.18 -1.86
N ASP A 108 -6.47 16.94 -0.70
CA ASP A 108 -5.36 16.02 -0.54
C ASP A 108 -5.78 14.59 -0.88
N SER A 109 -6.94 14.16 -0.40
CA SER A 109 -7.48 12.83 -0.71
C SER A 109 -7.73 12.67 -2.21
N ALA A 110 -8.25 13.70 -2.88
CA ALA A 110 -8.48 13.67 -4.32
C ALA A 110 -7.15 13.56 -5.09
N ARG A 111 -6.11 14.25 -4.63
CA ARG A 111 -4.78 14.17 -5.24
C ARG A 111 -4.22 12.75 -5.15
N VAL A 112 -4.30 12.12 -3.99
CA VAL A 112 -3.83 10.75 -3.81
C VAL A 112 -4.65 9.78 -4.66
N ALA A 113 -5.96 9.97 -4.74
CA ALA A 113 -6.82 9.14 -5.58
C ALA A 113 -6.44 9.24 -7.07
N ARG A 114 -6.06 10.43 -7.56
CA ARG A 114 -5.58 10.58 -8.94
C ARG A 114 -4.28 9.82 -9.17
N ALA A 115 -3.37 9.82 -8.21
CA ALA A 115 -2.14 9.05 -8.30
C ALA A 115 -2.40 7.54 -8.33
N VAL A 116 -3.37 7.08 -7.54
CA VAL A 116 -3.81 5.67 -7.57
C VAL A 116 -4.36 5.31 -8.95
N ALA A 117 -5.20 6.17 -9.53
CA ALA A 117 -5.75 5.94 -10.87
C ALA A 117 -4.63 5.85 -11.92
N GLU A 118 -3.63 6.73 -11.84
CA GLU A 118 -2.46 6.68 -12.72
C GLU A 118 -1.70 5.36 -12.55
N ALA A 119 -1.49 4.91 -11.32
CA ALA A 119 -0.81 3.65 -11.06
C ALA A 119 -1.59 2.45 -11.63
N LEU A 120 -2.91 2.46 -11.53
CA LEU A 120 -3.75 1.42 -12.12
C LEU A 120 -3.64 1.39 -13.64
N GLU A 121 -3.55 2.54 -14.29
CA GLU A 121 -3.35 2.60 -15.74
C GLU A 121 -2.02 1.98 -16.16
N VAL A 122 -0.97 2.17 -15.38
CA VAL A 122 0.37 1.64 -15.68
C VAL A 122 0.40 0.12 -15.63
N VAL A 123 -0.36 -0.51 -14.73
CA VAL A 123 -0.36 -1.98 -14.55
C VAL A 123 -1.49 -2.69 -15.31
N ALA A 124 -2.41 -1.93 -15.89
CA ALA A 124 -3.53 -2.50 -16.65
C ALA A 124 -3.08 -3.18 -17.95
#